data_c16288c48bda27043e183dc3494fbffa
#
_entry.id   c16288c48bda27043e183dc3494fbffa
#
_cell.length_a   1.000
_cell.length_b   1.000
_cell.length_c   1.000
_cell.angle_alpha   90.00
_cell.angle_beta   90.00
_cell.angle_gamma   90.00
#
_symmetry.space_group_name_H-M   'P 1'
#
loop_
_entity.id
_entity.type
_entity.pdbx_description
1 polymer ?
#
loop_
_entity_poly.entity_id
_entity_poly.type
_entity_poly.pdbx_seq_one_letter_code
_entity_poly.pdbx_strand_id
1 'polypeptide(L)'
;MPDSLHSTSLGVLMNKAGYTCAYAGKWHVHTNSLPDKQAFGFENLHGHNDFGLAEAAVSFLQRKKKGQPFFLVASFDNPHNICEYARKQNTPYATIKEPALEDCPGLPSNFAVNPYDATALVFEKKQNHRLYPTHDYTPDDWRRYRNAYYRLVETVDAEIGKIIAELDRQDLWKNTVIIFTSDHGDGCGAHQWNQKTVLYEEVANVPFIVCLPKGKHAGKILPQLINNGVDLMPSICDWAGINVPGKRQGVSFRPIVENGSADKQHQPYIVTE
;
A
#
# COMPACT_ATOMS: atom_id res chain seq x y z
N MET A 1 7.80 18.10 -6.60
CA MET A 1 7.21 18.72 -5.38
C MET A 1 8.02 19.98 -5.11
N PRO A 2 7.40 21.13 -4.79
CA PRO A 2 8.16 22.33 -4.45
C PRO A 2 9.01 22.10 -3.20
N ASP A 3 10.24 22.66 -3.17
CA ASP A 3 11.18 22.52 -2.03
C ASP A 3 10.57 23.02 -0.71
N SER A 4 9.63 23.97 -0.78
CA SER A 4 8.88 24.45 0.37
C SER A 4 8.07 23.37 1.12
N LEU A 5 7.76 22.25 0.47
CA LEU A 5 7.01 21.14 1.09
C LEU A 5 7.92 20.12 1.78
N HIS A 6 9.24 20.13 1.52
CA HIS A 6 10.16 19.21 2.19
C HIS A 6 10.13 19.41 3.71
N SER A 7 10.13 20.66 4.19
CA SER A 7 10.14 20.99 5.62
C SER A 7 8.89 20.53 6.39
N THR A 8 7.81 20.18 5.69
CA THR A 8 6.53 19.72 6.24
C THR A 8 6.23 18.28 5.85
N SER A 9 7.19 17.56 5.25
CA SER A 9 7.05 16.12 4.98
C SER A 9 7.00 15.31 6.27
N LEU A 10 6.33 14.17 6.22
CA LEU A 10 6.11 13.34 7.40
C LEU A 10 7.41 12.92 8.08
N GLY A 11 8.41 12.48 7.31
CA GLY A 11 9.71 12.08 7.89
C GLY A 11 10.43 13.23 8.58
N VAL A 12 10.38 14.45 8.01
CA VAL A 12 10.97 15.64 8.65
C VAL A 12 10.25 16.00 9.95
N LEU A 13 8.93 15.92 9.97
CA LEU A 13 8.13 16.19 11.18
C LEU A 13 8.41 15.16 12.27
N MET A 14 8.48 13.87 11.91
CA MET A 14 8.79 12.78 12.83
C MET A 14 10.21 12.91 13.39
N ASN A 15 11.21 13.26 12.57
CA ASN A 15 12.58 13.53 13.05
C ASN A 15 12.62 14.67 14.06
N LYS A 16 11.92 15.78 13.80
CA LYS A 16 11.82 16.91 14.73
C LYS A 16 11.18 16.51 16.07
N ALA A 17 10.32 15.49 16.06
CA ALA A 17 9.72 14.92 17.27
C ALA A 17 10.61 13.85 17.94
N GLY A 18 11.84 13.63 17.46
CA GLY A 18 12.82 12.73 18.05
C GLY A 18 12.75 11.29 17.56
N TYR A 19 11.99 10.99 16.50
CA TYR A 19 11.96 9.67 15.89
C TYR A 19 13.14 9.46 14.94
N THR A 20 13.68 8.25 14.91
CA THR A 20 14.57 7.83 13.82
C THR A 20 13.71 7.34 12.67
N CYS A 21 13.79 8.01 11.52
CA CYS A 21 12.94 7.73 10.37
C CYS A 21 13.70 6.99 9.28
N ALA A 22 13.13 5.90 8.79
CA ALA A 22 13.73 5.08 7.75
C ALA A 22 12.68 4.65 6.70
N TYR A 23 13.13 4.48 5.47
CA TYR A 23 12.29 4.09 4.34
C TYR A 23 12.98 3.01 3.50
N ALA A 24 12.32 1.90 3.29
CA ALA A 24 12.74 0.83 2.40
C ALA A 24 11.74 0.68 1.25
N GLY A 25 12.24 0.54 0.01
CA GLY A 25 11.46 0.13 -1.13
C GLY A 25 10.93 1.27 -2.02
N LYS A 26 9.78 1.01 -2.64
CA LYS A 26 9.15 1.85 -3.67
C LYS A 26 8.91 3.28 -3.18
N TRP A 27 9.42 4.23 -3.96
CA TRP A 27 9.22 5.66 -3.77
C TRP A 27 8.76 6.27 -5.07
N HIS A 28 7.50 6.67 -5.13
CA HIS A 28 6.90 7.21 -6.34
C HIS A 28 6.45 8.67 -6.15
N VAL A 29 7.26 9.44 -5.43
CA VAL A 29 7.10 10.89 -5.38
C VAL A 29 7.82 11.48 -6.57
N HIS A 30 7.08 12.21 -7.42
CA HIS A 30 7.62 12.74 -8.67
C HIS A 30 8.79 13.69 -8.41
N THR A 31 9.96 13.27 -8.86
CA THR A 31 11.17 14.10 -8.94
C THR A 31 11.87 13.76 -10.24
N ASN A 32 12.44 14.75 -10.90
CA ASN A 32 13.23 14.55 -12.13
C ASN A 32 14.60 13.89 -11.88
N SER A 33 14.90 13.52 -10.65
CA SER A 33 16.14 12.86 -10.21
C SER A 33 15.79 11.73 -9.24
N LEU A 34 16.74 10.83 -9.01
CA LEU A 34 16.61 9.79 -7.97
C LEU A 34 16.14 10.42 -6.66
N PRO A 35 15.07 9.91 -6.04
CA PRO A 35 14.46 10.54 -4.89
C PRO A 35 15.45 10.59 -3.74
N ASP A 36 15.81 11.79 -3.35
CA ASP A 36 16.55 12.02 -2.11
C ASP A 36 15.59 11.85 -0.93
N LYS A 37 15.43 10.60 -0.49
CA LYS A 37 14.63 10.28 0.69
C LYS A 37 15.11 11.05 1.93
N GLN A 38 16.39 11.45 1.96
CA GLN A 38 16.96 12.24 3.06
C GLN A 38 16.38 13.65 3.10
N ALA A 39 16.13 14.28 1.95
CA ALA A 39 15.47 15.58 1.90
C ALA A 39 14.06 15.56 2.50
N PHE A 40 13.42 14.37 2.52
CA PHE A 40 12.11 14.13 3.15
C PHE A 40 12.22 13.58 4.58
N GLY A 41 13.43 13.54 5.13
CA GLY A 41 13.68 13.15 6.52
C GLY A 41 13.81 11.63 6.76
N PHE A 42 14.07 10.84 5.73
CA PHE A 42 14.22 9.38 5.87
C PHE A 42 15.65 8.92 5.57
N GLU A 43 16.17 8.04 6.41
CA GLU A 43 17.28 7.18 6.01
C GLU A 43 16.80 6.25 4.89
N ASN A 44 17.49 6.22 3.75
CA ASN A 44 17.19 5.29 2.67
C ASN A 44 17.81 3.92 2.97
N LEU A 45 16.98 2.93 3.29
CA LEU A 45 17.43 1.57 3.60
C LEU A 45 17.57 0.71 2.35
N HIS A 46 16.68 0.90 1.38
CA HIS A 46 16.58 0.05 0.21
C HIS A 46 16.02 0.79 -1.01
N GLY A 47 16.42 0.36 -2.21
CA GLY A 47 15.94 0.88 -3.48
C GLY A 47 14.50 0.48 -3.83
N HIS A 48 14.14 0.64 -5.10
CA HIS A 48 12.77 0.47 -5.61
C HIS A 48 12.39 -1.00 -5.89
N ASN A 49 13.11 -1.98 -5.42
CA ASN A 49 12.75 -3.38 -5.64
C ASN A 49 12.46 -4.09 -4.33
N ASP A 50 11.75 -5.22 -4.38
CA ASP A 50 11.33 -5.95 -3.18
C ASP A 50 12.41 -6.91 -2.67
N PHE A 51 13.36 -7.30 -3.53
CA PHE A 51 14.39 -8.26 -3.16
C PHE A 51 15.35 -7.66 -2.13
N GLY A 52 15.37 -8.21 -0.92
CA GLY A 52 16.18 -7.71 0.19
C GLY A 52 15.57 -6.56 0.99
N LEU A 53 14.35 -6.11 0.63
CA LEU A 53 13.67 -5.01 1.33
C LEU A 53 13.36 -5.38 2.79
N ALA A 54 12.78 -6.55 3.01
CA ALA A 54 12.45 -7.01 4.36
C ALA A 54 13.70 -7.16 5.21
N GLU A 55 14.79 -7.71 4.66
CA GLU A 55 16.09 -7.83 5.31
C GLU A 55 16.68 -6.47 5.70
N ALA A 56 16.55 -5.45 4.84
CA ALA A 56 16.96 -4.08 5.13
C ALA A 56 16.15 -3.46 6.28
N ALA A 57 14.84 -3.67 6.29
CA ALA A 57 13.95 -3.23 7.35
C ALA A 57 14.27 -3.95 8.69
N VAL A 58 14.48 -5.26 8.66
CA VAL A 58 14.89 -6.07 9.80
C VAL A 58 16.24 -5.58 10.37
N SER A 59 17.22 -5.35 9.48
CA SER A 59 18.53 -4.82 9.87
C SER A 59 18.43 -3.45 10.56
N PHE A 60 17.54 -2.58 10.06
CA PHE A 60 17.26 -1.30 10.72
C PHE A 60 16.71 -1.51 12.13
N LEU A 61 15.74 -2.39 12.32
CA LEU A 61 15.16 -2.68 13.64
C LEU A 61 16.20 -3.25 14.61
N GLN A 62 17.14 -4.06 14.11
CA GLN A 62 18.21 -4.66 14.94
C GLN A 62 19.25 -3.67 15.41
N ARG A 63 19.63 -2.68 14.58
CA ARG A 63 20.67 -1.71 14.89
C ARG A 63 20.20 -0.44 15.59
N LYS A 64 18.87 -0.23 15.70
CA LYS A 64 18.34 0.93 16.39
C LYS A 64 18.73 0.92 17.88
N LYS A 65 18.95 2.08 18.45
CA LYS A 65 19.25 2.20 19.89
C LYS A 65 18.01 1.79 20.70
N LYS A 66 18.24 1.06 21.80
CA LYS A 66 17.18 0.68 22.73
C LYS A 66 16.51 1.96 23.30
N GLY A 67 15.18 1.99 23.31
CA GLY A 67 14.40 3.14 23.78
C GLY A 67 14.25 4.28 22.78
N GLN A 68 14.96 4.24 21.64
CA GLN A 68 14.81 5.24 20.59
C GLN A 68 13.50 4.99 19.82
N PRO A 69 12.57 5.96 19.76
CA PRO A 69 11.39 5.83 18.93
C PRO A 69 11.79 5.81 17.45
N PHE A 70 11.01 5.09 16.66
CA PHE A 70 11.28 4.96 15.23
C PHE A 70 10.02 5.12 14.39
N PHE A 71 10.21 5.54 13.17
CA PHE A 71 9.20 5.54 12.12
C PHE A 71 9.79 4.83 10.89
N LEU A 72 9.27 3.66 10.60
CA LEU A 72 9.73 2.81 9.49
C LEU A 72 8.63 2.68 8.45
N VAL A 73 8.96 2.96 7.20
CA VAL A 73 8.12 2.66 6.05
C VAL A 73 8.77 1.52 5.25
N ALA A 74 8.05 0.42 5.10
CA ALA A 74 8.40 -0.68 4.21
C ALA A 74 7.40 -0.68 3.04
N SER A 75 7.84 -0.23 1.87
CA SER A 75 7.00 0.02 0.70
C SER A 75 7.34 -0.98 -0.40
N PHE A 76 6.60 -2.09 -0.43
CA PHE A 76 6.76 -3.12 -1.45
C PHE A 76 6.18 -2.65 -2.78
N ASP A 77 6.82 -3.06 -3.88
CA ASP A 77 6.31 -2.78 -5.23
C ASP A 77 5.24 -3.80 -5.63
N ASN A 78 5.40 -5.06 -5.22
CA ASN A 78 4.40 -6.08 -5.50
C ASN A 78 3.07 -5.83 -4.75
N PRO A 79 1.97 -6.20 -5.40
CA PRO A 79 1.79 -7.03 -6.61
C PRO A 79 1.90 -6.27 -7.95
N HIS A 80 2.55 -5.11 -8.04
CA HIS A 80 2.72 -4.32 -9.27
C HIS A 80 3.33 -5.12 -10.44
N ASN A 81 4.14 -6.15 -10.14
CA ASN A 81 4.73 -7.02 -11.17
C ASN A 81 3.71 -7.88 -11.94
N ILE A 82 2.43 -7.78 -11.62
CA ILE A 82 1.36 -8.29 -12.47
C ILE A 82 1.35 -7.61 -13.85
N CYS A 83 1.96 -6.42 -13.95
CA CYS A 83 2.18 -5.72 -15.21
C CYS A 83 3.06 -6.52 -16.17
N GLU A 84 4.14 -7.13 -15.65
CA GLU A 84 5.05 -7.97 -16.43
C GLU A 84 4.34 -9.24 -16.88
N TYR A 85 3.50 -9.83 -16.02
CA TYR A 85 2.68 -10.97 -16.40
C TYR A 85 1.74 -10.64 -17.57
N ALA A 86 1.04 -9.50 -17.50
CA ALA A 86 0.16 -9.03 -18.57
C ALA A 86 0.92 -8.79 -19.89
N ARG A 87 2.18 -8.38 -19.83
CA ARG A 87 3.09 -8.19 -20.96
C ARG A 87 3.76 -9.47 -21.45
N LYS A 88 3.49 -10.60 -20.81
CA LYS A 88 4.18 -11.90 -21.05
C LYS A 88 5.70 -11.80 -20.84
N GLN A 89 6.11 -11.01 -19.87
CA GLN A 89 7.49 -10.83 -19.43
C GLN A 89 7.75 -11.63 -18.15
N ASN A 90 9.02 -11.91 -17.86
CA ASN A 90 9.41 -12.53 -16.60
C ASN A 90 9.12 -11.59 -15.43
N THR A 91 8.51 -12.10 -14.37
CA THR A 91 8.34 -11.36 -13.13
C THR A 91 9.66 -11.29 -12.37
N PRO A 92 10.08 -10.08 -11.92
CA PRO A 92 11.43 -9.89 -11.36
C PRO A 92 11.73 -10.68 -10.08
N TYR A 93 10.72 -10.92 -9.23
CA TYR A 93 10.94 -11.43 -7.87
C TYR A 93 10.34 -12.79 -7.59
N ALA A 94 9.50 -13.29 -8.48
CA ALA A 94 8.88 -14.59 -8.30
C ALA A 94 8.66 -15.27 -9.64
N THR A 95 9.08 -16.53 -9.75
CA THR A 95 8.61 -17.40 -10.83
C THR A 95 7.19 -17.82 -10.51
N ILE A 96 6.22 -17.24 -11.22
CA ILE A 96 4.83 -17.64 -11.07
C ILE A 96 4.66 -18.98 -11.76
N LYS A 97 4.46 -20.04 -10.99
CA LYS A 97 4.06 -21.32 -11.53
C LYS A 97 2.59 -21.24 -11.94
N GLU A 98 2.31 -21.60 -13.17
CA GLU A 98 0.93 -21.75 -13.62
C GLU A 98 0.40 -23.10 -13.12
N PRO A 99 -0.61 -23.10 -12.26
CA PRO A 99 -1.26 -24.34 -11.82
C PRO A 99 -2.17 -24.89 -12.93
N ALA A 100 -2.71 -26.07 -12.71
CA ALA A 100 -3.84 -26.56 -13.50
C ALA A 100 -5.01 -25.54 -13.41
N LEU A 101 -5.82 -25.44 -14.44
CA LEU A 101 -6.87 -24.42 -14.50
C LEU A 101 -7.90 -24.58 -13.38
N GLU A 102 -8.19 -25.82 -12.99
CA GLU A 102 -9.08 -26.15 -11.87
C GLU A 102 -8.63 -25.54 -10.54
N ASP A 103 -7.32 -25.35 -10.35
CA ASP A 103 -6.72 -24.77 -9.15
C ASP A 103 -6.65 -23.23 -9.21
N CYS A 104 -6.94 -22.63 -10.36
CA CYS A 104 -7.00 -21.19 -10.50
C CYS A 104 -8.26 -20.61 -9.85
N PRO A 105 -8.18 -19.40 -9.27
CA PRO A 105 -9.35 -18.69 -8.76
C PRO A 105 -10.43 -18.55 -9.81
N GLY A 106 -11.70 -18.56 -9.39
CA GLY A 106 -12.83 -18.25 -10.26
C GLY A 106 -12.78 -16.81 -10.77
N LEU A 107 -13.55 -16.51 -11.80
CA LEU A 107 -13.78 -15.14 -12.24
C LEU A 107 -14.53 -14.33 -11.17
N PRO A 108 -14.30 -13.03 -11.06
CA PRO A 108 -15.08 -12.18 -10.15
C PRO A 108 -16.54 -12.11 -10.60
N SER A 109 -17.44 -11.89 -9.66
CA SER A 109 -18.89 -11.83 -9.95
C SER A 109 -19.28 -10.71 -10.94
N ASN A 110 -18.48 -9.65 -10.97
CA ASN A 110 -18.62 -8.50 -11.87
C ASN A 110 -17.63 -8.57 -13.06
N PHE A 111 -17.29 -9.76 -13.51
CA PHE A 111 -16.38 -9.96 -14.65
C PHE A 111 -16.90 -9.35 -15.97
N ALA A 112 -18.22 -9.36 -16.16
CA ALA A 112 -18.81 -8.85 -17.39
C ALA A 112 -18.54 -7.35 -17.57
N VAL A 113 -18.23 -6.95 -18.82
CA VAL A 113 -18.12 -5.53 -19.17
C VAL A 113 -19.48 -4.90 -19.08
N ASN A 114 -19.58 -3.72 -18.45
CA ASN A 114 -20.82 -2.97 -18.41
C ASN A 114 -21.16 -2.43 -19.82
N PRO A 115 -22.33 -2.75 -20.39
CA PRO A 115 -22.72 -2.29 -21.72
C PRO A 115 -22.94 -0.76 -21.79
N TYR A 116 -23.03 -0.11 -20.64
CA TYR A 116 -23.23 1.34 -20.51
C TYR A 116 -21.99 2.09 -20.03
N ASP A 117 -20.81 1.51 -20.24
CA ASP A 117 -19.56 2.18 -19.89
C ASP A 117 -19.47 3.56 -20.56
N ALA A 118 -19.05 4.55 -19.78
CA ALA A 118 -18.81 5.88 -20.29
C ALA A 118 -17.72 5.85 -21.37
N THR A 119 -17.84 6.74 -22.37
CA THR A 119 -16.89 6.83 -23.49
C THR A 119 -15.44 6.96 -23.01
N ALA A 120 -15.22 7.67 -21.90
CA ALA A 120 -13.90 7.80 -21.28
C ALA A 120 -13.33 6.45 -20.84
N LEU A 121 -14.13 5.59 -20.21
CA LEU A 121 -13.70 4.24 -19.80
C LEU A 121 -13.39 3.34 -21.00
N VAL A 122 -14.23 3.41 -22.05
CA VAL A 122 -13.99 2.66 -23.30
C VAL A 122 -12.67 3.11 -23.96
N PHE A 123 -12.39 4.40 -23.96
CA PHE A 123 -11.14 4.94 -24.48
C PHE A 123 -9.94 4.51 -23.64
N GLU A 124 -10.04 4.64 -22.32
CA GLU A 124 -8.99 4.23 -21.37
C GLU A 124 -8.66 2.75 -21.54
N LYS A 125 -9.67 1.89 -21.67
CA LYS A 125 -9.47 0.46 -21.92
C LYS A 125 -8.66 0.19 -23.19
N LYS A 126 -8.96 0.91 -24.27
CA LYS A 126 -8.18 0.79 -25.52
C LYS A 126 -6.74 1.26 -25.38
N GLN A 127 -6.48 2.31 -24.59
CA GLN A 127 -5.10 2.76 -24.34
C GLN A 127 -4.35 1.77 -23.44
N ASN A 128 -5.02 1.26 -22.40
CA ASN A 128 -4.46 0.27 -21.49
C ASN A 128 -3.97 -0.98 -22.23
N HIS A 129 -4.74 -1.49 -23.18
CA HIS A 129 -4.37 -2.67 -23.96
C HIS A 129 -3.09 -2.52 -24.79
N ARG A 130 -2.64 -1.29 -25.08
CA ARG A 130 -1.37 -1.04 -25.75
C ARG A 130 -0.17 -1.28 -24.85
N LEU A 131 -0.36 -1.03 -23.55
CA LEU A 131 0.69 -1.18 -22.54
C LEU A 131 0.62 -2.53 -21.82
N TYR A 132 -0.60 -3.04 -21.64
CA TYR A 132 -0.90 -4.27 -20.91
C TYR A 132 -1.89 -5.10 -21.72
N PRO A 133 -1.40 -5.89 -22.69
CA PRO A 133 -2.25 -6.53 -23.71
C PRO A 133 -3.07 -7.69 -23.13
N THR A 134 -4.27 -7.37 -22.66
CA THR A 134 -5.25 -8.34 -22.16
C THR A 134 -6.52 -8.39 -23.01
N HIS A 135 -6.52 -7.74 -24.18
CA HIS A 135 -7.70 -7.64 -25.06
C HIS A 135 -8.15 -8.98 -25.65
N ASP A 136 -7.23 -9.93 -25.81
CA ASP A 136 -7.50 -11.27 -26.31
C ASP A 136 -7.65 -12.31 -25.19
N TYR A 137 -7.67 -11.88 -23.92
CA TYR A 137 -7.78 -12.80 -22.81
C TYR A 137 -9.13 -13.51 -22.81
N THR A 138 -9.08 -14.82 -22.83
CA THR A 138 -10.23 -15.69 -22.55
C THR A 138 -10.58 -15.67 -21.06
N PRO A 139 -11.74 -16.17 -20.66
CA PRO A 139 -12.08 -16.37 -19.24
C PRO A 139 -11.00 -17.18 -18.49
N ASP A 140 -10.38 -18.15 -19.14
CA ASP A 140 -9.32 -18.96 -18.54
C ASP A 140 -8.01 -18.18 -18.36
N ASP A 141 -7.67 -17.28 -19.29
CA ASP A 141 -6.52 -16.40 -19.16
C ASP A 141 -6.71 -15.43 -17.99
N TRP A 142 -7.92 -14.91 -17.79
CA TRP A 142 -8.25 -14.07 -16.64
C TRP A 142 -8.16 -14.84 -15.31
N ARG A 143 -8.53 -16.10 -15.27
CA ARG A 143 -8.34 -16.94 -14.09
C ARG A 143 -6.85 -17.14 -13.77
N ARG A 144 -6.01 -17.35 -14.80
CA ARG A 144 -4.54 -17.45 -14.64
C ARG A 144 -3.95 -16.12 -14.20
N TYR A 145 -4.41 -14.99 -14.75
CA TYR A 145 -4.01 -13.64 -14.32
C TYR A 145 -4.31 -13.44 -12.83
N ARG A 146 -5.50 -13.78 -12.38
CA ARG A 146 -5.88 -13.72 -10.97
C ARG A 146 -5.01 -14.61 -10.08
N ASN A 147 -4.71 -15.81 -10.54
CA ASN A 147 -3.78 -16.67 -9.83
C ASN A 147 -2.40 -16.00 -9.71
N ALA A 148 -1.87 -15.45 -10.79
CA ALA A 148 -0.59 -14.74 -10.78
C ALA A 148 -0.59 -13.59 -9.78
N TYR A 149 -1.64 -12.78 -9.75
CA TYR A 149 -1.81 -11.71 -8.78
C TYR A 149 -1.76 -12.22 -7.32
N TYR A 150 -2.48 -13.30 -7.02
CA TYR A 150 -2.50 -13.88 -5.67
C TYR A 150 -1.12 -14.41 -5.25
N ARG A 151 -0.37 -15.00 -6.17
CA ARG A 151 1.02 -15.45 -5.87
C ARG A 151 1.95 -14.30 -5.54
N LEU A 152 1.79 -13.15 -6.23
CA LEU A 152 2.55 -11.94 -5.91
C LEU A 152 2.16 -11.37 -4.52
N VAL A 153 0.87 -11.39 -4.18
CA VAL A 153 0.40 -10.99 -2.84
C VAL A 153 0.99 -11.89 -1.76
N GLU A 154 1.00 -13.21 -1.96
CA GLU A 154 1.61 -14.17 -1.02
C GLU A 154 3.11 -13.94 -0.84
N THR A 155 3.81 -13.53 -1.90
CA THR A 155 5.23 -13.17 -1.80
C THR A 155 5.42 -11.98 -0.87
N VAL A 156 4.60 -10.94 -1.00
CA VAL A 156 4.64 -9.76 -0.12
C VAL A 156 4.27 -10.14 1.32
N ASP A 157 3.25 -10.96 1.51
CA ASP A 157 2.83 -11.43 2.83
C ASP A 157 3.98 -12.13 3.58
N ALA A 158 4.70 -13.01 2.87
CA ALA A 158 5.88 -13.69 3.42
C ALA A 158 7.00 -12.71 3.83
N GLU A 159 7.24 -11.68 3.01
CA GLU A 159 8.25 -10.65 3.32
C GLU A 159 7.83 -9.76 4.50
N ILE A 160 6.56 -9.37 4.58
CA ILE A 160 5.99 -8.65 5.74
C ILE A 160 6.13 -9.52 7.00
N GLY A 161 5.89 -10.82 6.89
CA GLY A 161 6.05 -11.78 7.98
C GLY A 161 7.43 -11.72 8.65
N LYS A 162 8.51 -11.51 7.88
CA LYS A 162 9.88 -11.35 8.42
C LYS A 162 10.01 -10.10 9.29
N ILE A 163 9.42 -8.98 8.87
CA ILE A 163 9.44 -7.72 9.62
C ILE A 163 8.64 -7.86 10.92
N ILE A 164 7.45 -8.46 10.84
CA ILE A 164 6.60 -8.70 12.00
C ILE A 164 7.29 -9.63 13.01
N ALA A 165 7.91 -10.70 12.54
CA ALA A 165 8.67 -11.63 13.39
C ALA A 165 9.83 -10.92 14.13
N GLU A 166 10.48 -9.95 13.48
CA GLU A 166 11.54 -9.18 14.13
C GLU A 166 11.00 -8.22 15.19
N LEU A 167 9.85 -7.58 14.94
CA LEU A 167 9.17 -6.75 15.94
C LEU A 167 8.78 -7.58 17.18
N ASP A 168 8.30 -8.81 16.97
CA ASP A 168 7.97 -9.72 18.05
C ASP A 168 9.20 -10.18 18.82
N ARG A 169 10.26 -10.61 18.12
CA ARG A 169 11.53 -11.05 18.71
C ARG A 169 12.16 -9.99 19.63
N GLN A 170 12.02 -8.72 19.28
CA GLN A 170 12.52 -7.60 20.08
C GLN A 170 11.50 -7.06 21.10
N ASP A 171 10.32 -7.65 21.20
CA ASP A 171 9.23 -7.19 22.06
C ASP A 171 8.78 -5.73 21.74
N LEU A 172 9.00 -5.28 20.51
CA LEU A 172 8.61 -3.95 20.04
C LEU A 172 7.11 -3.83 19.78
N TRP A 173 6.45 -4.93 19.50
CA TRP A 173 5.00 -5.04 19.33
C TRP A 173 4.22 -4.36 20.45
N LYS A 174 4.73 -4.38 21.68
CA LYS A 174 4.07 -3.78 22.86
C LYS A 174 3.96 -2.25 22.80
N ASN A 175 4.74 -1.61 21.94
CA ASN A 175 4.80 -0.15 21.84
C ASN A 175 4.93 0.36 20.40
N THR A 176 4.40 -0.40 19.45
CA THR A 176 4.43 -0.03 18.03
C THR A 176 3.03 -0.10 17.45
N VAL A 177 2.59 0.97 16.77
CA VAL A 177 1.42 0.95 15.91
C VAL A 177 1.88 0.49 14.54
N ILE A 178 1.20 -0.50 13.96
CA ILE A 178 1.47 -0.99 12.61
C ILE A 178 0.27 -0.66 11.76
N ILE A 179 0.51 -0.03 10.60
CA ILE A 179 -0.50 0.30 9.60
C ILE A 179 -0.13 -0.46 8.33
N PHE A 180 -1.05 -1.27 7.83
CA PHE A 180 -0.93 -1.94 6.54
C PHE A 180 -1.99 -1.38 5.61
N THR A 181 -1.56 -0.93 4.43
CA THR A 181 -2.45 -0.43 3.37
C THR A 181 -1.75 -0.52 2.01
N SER A 182 -2.46 -0.16 0.94
CA SER A 182 -1.92 0.00 -0.41
C SER A 182 -2.19 1.41 -0.92
N ASP A 183 -1.44 1.87 -1.92
CA ASP A 183 -1.66 3.13 -2.63
C ASP A 183 -2.94 3.07 -3.49
N HIS A 184 -3.19 1.94 -4.16
CA HIS A 184 -4.36 1.61 -4.98
C HIS A 184 -4.47 0.09 -5.12
N GLY A 185 -5.58 -0.38 -5.68
CA GLY A 185 -5.76 -1.77 -6.07
C GLY A 185 -5.44 -2.02 -7.56
N ASP A 186 -5.93 -3.14 -8.07
CA ASP A 186 -5.89 -3.55 -9.48
C ASP A 186 -7.26 -4.12 -9.85
N GLY A 187 -7.71 -3.92 -11.08
CA GLY A 187 -8.98 -4.46 -11.55
C GLY A 187 -9.11 -5.98 -11.44
N CYS A 188 -8.00 -6.69 -11.49
CA CYS A 188 -7.89 -8.14 -11.25
C CYS A 188 -8.98 -8.98 -11.93
N GLY A 189 -9.38 -8.56 -13.14
CA GLY A 189 -10.40 -9.20 -13.97
C GLY A 189 -11.82 -8.68 -13.77
N ALA A 190 -12.12 -7.89 -12.76
CA ALA A 190 -13.40 -7.20 -12.67
C ALA A 190 -13.62 -6.33 -13.90
N HIS A 191 -14.81 -6.38 -14.50
CA HIS A 191 -15.13 -5.67 -15.75
C HIS A 191 -14.15 -5.95 -16.91
N GLN A 192 -13.44 -7.11 -16.87
CA GLN A 192 -12.32 -7.42 -17.78
C GLN A 192 -11.25 -6.32 -17.77
N TRP A 193 -10.97 -5.78 -16.57
CA TRP A 193 -10.00 -4.73 -16.35
C TRP A 193 -8.76 -5.26 -15.60
N ASN A 194 -7.60 -4.84 -16.05
CA ASN A 194 -6.34 -4.93 -15.36
C ASN A 194 -5.75 -3.53 -15.22
N GLN A 195 -5.11 -3.19 -14.15
CA GLN A 195 -4.60 -1.85 -13.85
C GLN A 195 -5.53 -0.98 -13.01
N LYS A 196 -5.11 0.27 -12.82
CA LYS A 196 -5.54 1.21 -11.79
C LYS A 196 -6.15 2.53 -12.27
N THR A 197 -6.13 2.82 -13.54
CA THR A 197 -6.46 4.16 -14.09
C THR A 197 -7.97 4.48 -14.13
N VAL A 198 -8.77 3.69 -13.44
CA VAL A 198 -10.23 3.86 -13.35
C VAL A 198 -10.69 3.79 -11.89
N LEU A 199 -11.87 4.33 -11.59
CA LEU A 199 -12.41 4.39 -10.23
C LEU A 199 -13.35 3.23 -9.92
N TYR A 200 -13.01 2.01 -10.37
CA TYR A 200 -13.72 0.81 -9.94
C TYR A 200 -13.40 0.49 -8.48
N GLU A 201 -14.34 -0.19 -7.80
CA GLU A 201 -14.22 -0.57 -6.39
C GLU A 201 -12.91 -1.33 -6.13
N GLU A 202 -12.52 -2.24 -7.00
CA GLU A 202 -11.30 -3.05 -6.89
C GLU A 202 -10.02 -2.23 -6.97
N VAL A 203 -10.10 -1.04 -7.54
CA VAL A 203 -8.97 -0.11 -7.66
C VAL A 203 -8.96 0.90 -6.51
N ALA A 204 -10.14 1.42 -6.14
CA ALA A 204 -10.28 2.49 -5.16
C ALA A 204 -10.32 1.99 -3.72
N ASN A 205 -10.91 0.80 -3.48
CA ASN A 205 -11.05 0.21 -2.15
C ASN A 205 -9.90 -0.75 -1.86
N VAL A 206 -8.98 -0.32 -1.02
CA VAL A 206 -7.78 -1.09 -0.64
C VAL A 206 -7.86 -1.56 0.81
N PRO A 207 -7.13 -2.62 1.18
CA PRO A 207 -7.03 -3.03 2.57
C PRO A 207 -6.51 -1.90 3.45
N PHE A 208 -7.10 -1.74 4.63
CA PHE A 208 -6.64 -0.81 5.65
C PHE A 208 -6.70 -1.47 7.02
N ILE A 209 -5.54 -1.88 7.54
CA ILE A 209 -5.43 -2.62 8.79
C ILE A 209 -4.57 -1.83 9.75
N VAL A 210 -5.07 -1.63 10.97
CA VAL A 210 -4.31 -0.99 12.05
C VAL A 210 -4.16 -1.95 13.22
N CYS A 211 -2.90 -2.24 13.56
CA CYS A 211 -2.58 -3.04 14.73
C CYS A 211 -2.08 -2.11 15.85
N LEU A 212 -2.87 -2.01 16.89
CA LEU A 212 -2.49 -1.25 18.09
C LEU A 212 -1.58 -2.06 19.01
N PRO A 213 -0.74 -1.38 19.81
CA PRO A 213 0.09 -2.03 20.81
C PRO A 213 -0.69 -3.03 21.67
N LYS A 214 -0.07 -4.19 21.91
CA LYS A 214 -0.66 -5.29 22.72
C LYS A 214 -1.96 -5.86 22.16
N GLY A 215 -2.22 -5.68 20.87
CA GLY A 215 -3.42 -6.22 20.22
C GLY A 215 -4.74 -5.59 20.69
N LYS A 216 -4.71 -4.36 21.21
CA LYS A 216 -5.92 -3.65 21.61
C LYS A 216 -6.92 -3.62 20.45
N HIS A 217 -8.15 -4.04 20.70
CA HIS A 217 -9.24 -4.16 19.74
C HIS A 217 -8.98 -5.13 18.56
N ALA A 218 -8.09 -6.10 18.72
CA ALA A 218 -7.82 -7.11 17.69
C ALA A 218 -9.12 -7.78 17.18
N GLY A 219 -9.19 -8.02 15.89
CA GLY A 219 -10.32 -8.65 15.21
C GLY A 219 -11.55 -7.76 15.01
N LYS A 220 -11.51 -6.48 15.40
CA LYS A 220 -12.62 -5.56 15.12
C LYS A 220 -12.60 -5.08 13.67
N ILE A 221 -13.77 -5.07 13.06
CA ILE A 221 -14.04 -4.43 11.77
C ILE A 221 -14.85 -3.17 12.04
N LEU A 222 -14.38 -2.05 11.51
CA LEU A 222 -15.03 -0.75 11.67
C LEU A 222 -15.54 -0.28 10.30
N PRO A 223 -16.76 0.29 10.24
CA PRO A 223 -17.38 0.68 8.97
C PRO A 223 -16.91 2.03 8.43
N GLN A 224 -15.98 2.70 9.13
CA GLN A 224 -15.48 3.99 8.68
C GLN A 224 -14.69 3.89 7.39
N LEU A 225 -14.93 4.83 6.50
CA LEU A 225 -14.10 5.06 5.33
C LEU A 225 -12.89 5.89 5.74
N ILE A 226 -11.70 5.40 5.43
CA ILE A 226 -10.42 6.09 5.66
C ILE A 226 -9.80 6.40 4.29
N ASN A 227 -9.45 7.65 4.08
CA ASN A 227 -8.71 8.03 2.88
C ASN A 227 -7.21 7.89 3.14
N ASN A 228 -6.60 6.83 2.60
CA ASN A 228 -5.17 6.55 2.78
C ASN A 228 -4.25 7.65 2.23
N GLY A 229 -4.71 8.44 1.25
CA GLY A 229 -3.93 9.54 0.67
C GLY A 229 -3.83 10.77 1.57
N VAL A 230 -4.84 11.07 2.38
CA VAL A 230 -4.88 12.30 3.19
C VAL A 230 -4.98 12.08 4.69
N ASP A 231 -5.51 10.95 5.17
CA ASP A 231 -5.74 10.71 6.60
C ASP A 231 -4.54 10.06 7.32
N LEU A 232 -3.61 9.44 6.57
CA LEU A 232 -2.42 8.79 7.17
C LEU A 232 -1.53 9.79 7.90
N MET A 233 -1.18 10.90 7.25
CA MET A 233 -0.27 11.89 7.84
C MET A 233 -0.81 12.48 9.14
N PRO A 234 -2.05 13.02 9.22
CA PRO A 234 -2.58 13.54 10.46
C PRO A 234 -2.70 12.47 11.55
N SER A 235 -3.01 11.23 11.20
CA SER A 235 -3.11 10.14 12.18
C SER A 235 -1.76 9.73 12.76
N ILE A 236 -0.74 9.60 11.93
CA ILE A 236 0.63 9.30 12.38
C ILE A 236 1.18 10.44 13.25
N CYS A 237 0.95 11.68 12.85
CA CYS A 237 1.33 12.85 13.64
C CYS A 237 0.61 12.90 14.98
N ASP A 238 -0.68 12.53 15.03
CA ASP A 238 -1.47 12.48 16.24
C ASP A 238 -0.93 11.44 17.23
N TRP A 239 -0.57 10.23 16.78
CA TRP A 239 0.10 9.25 17.63
C TRP A 239 1.47 9.71 18.14
N ALA A 240 2.18 10.50 17.34
CA ALA A 240 3.48 11.06 17.72
C ALA A 240 3.39 12.34 18.57
N GLY A 241 2.18 12.86 18.81
CA GLY A 241 1.98 14.14 19.54
C GLY A 241 2.43 15.37 18.74
N ILE A 242 2.42 15.31 17.42
CA ILE A 242 2.89 16.36 16.50
C ILE A 242 1.69 17.14 15.96
N ASN A 243 1.72 18.45 16.09
CA ASN A 243 0.78 19.32 15.39
C ASN A 243 1.15 19.40 13.90
N VAL A 244 0.22 18.97 13.04
CA VAL A 244 0.41 19.05 11.58
C VAL A 244 0.38 20.51 11.13
N PRO A 245 1.44 21.02 10.48
CA PRO A 245 1.48 22.42 10.09
C PRO A 245 0.56 22.72 8.91
N GLY A 246 -0.09 23.87 8.94
CA GLY A 246 -0.97 24.35 7.88
C GLY A 246 -2.35 23.70 7.86
N LYS A 247 -3.19 24.13 6.91
CA LYS A 247 -4.51 23.54 6.69
C LYS A 247 -4.37 22.21 5.93
N ARG A 248 -4.95 21.14 6.44
CA ARG A 248 -4.98 19.80 5.81
C ARG A 248 -6.43 19.39 5.55
N GLN A 249 -6.63 18.55 4.54
CA GLN A 249 -7.94 17.99 4.20
C GLN A 249 -8.23 16.73 5.01
N GLY A 250 -7.18 15.94 5.34
CA GLY A 250 -7.32 14.69 6.07
C GLY A 250 -7.60 14.87 7.55
N VAL A 251 -8.21 13.86 8.14
CA VAL A 251 -8.61 13.79 9.56
C VAL A 251 -7.91 12.60 10.21
N SER A 252 -7.49 12.76 11.48
CA SER A 252 -6.93 11.64 12.23
C SER A 252 -7.97 10.57 12.50
N PHE A 253 -7.66 9.31 12.10
CA PHE A 253 -8.46 8.14 12.46
C PHE A 253 -8.03 7.49 13.79
N ARG A 254 -7.02 8.02 14.46
CA ARG A 254 -6.56 7.52 15.76
C ARG A 254 -7.69 7.35 16.78
N PRO A 255 -8.60 8.33 16.97
CA PRO A 255 -9.69 8.18 17.94
C PRO A 255 -10.61 7.00 17.64
N ILE A 256 -10.89 6.74 16.35
CA ILE A 256 -11.73 5.63 15.91
C ILE A 256 -11.09 4.30 16.29
N VAL A 257 -9.83 4.15 15.98
CA VAL A 257 -9.08 2.90 16.20
C VAL A 257 -8.86 2.66 17.71
N GLU A 258 -8.48 3.69 18.46
CA GLU A 258 -8.21 3.57 19.91
C GLU A 258 -9.47 3.34 20.73
N ASN A 259 -10.61 3.85 20.30
CA ASN A 259 -11.90 3.59 20.93
C ASN A 259 -12.52 2.26 20.47
N GLY A 260 -12.10 1.75 19.31
CA GLY A 260 -12.64 0.51 18.73
C GLY A 260 -14.12 0.64 18.38
N SER A 261 -14.57 1.83 18.04
CA SER A 261 -15.95 2.13 17.69
C SER A 261 -16.04 3.22 16.63
N ALA A 262 -17.13 3.19 15.86
CA ALA A 262 -17.42 4.20 14.86
C ALA A 262 -17.48 5.60 15.49
N ASP A 263 -16.89 6.58 14.82
CA ASP A 263 -17.03 7.98 15.14
C ASP A 263 -18.02 8.66 14.19
N LYS A 264 -19.13 9.15 14.72
CA LYS A 264 -20.15 9.85 13.93
C LYS A 264 -19.68 11.21 13.38
N GLN A 265 -18.59 11.75 13.93
CA GLN A 265 -18.01 13.03 13.47
C GLN A 265 -16.97 12.81 12.35
N HIS A 266 -16.55 11.55 12.12
CA HIS A 266 -15.67 11.23 11.01
C HIS A 266 -16.42 11.38 9.68
N GLN A 267 -15.67 11.70 8.61
CA GLN A 267 -16.24 11.97 7.29
C GLN A 267 -17.13 10.80 6.82
N PRO A 268 -18.39 11.05 6.43
CA PRO A 268 -19.30 10.00 5.96
C PRO A 268 -19.01 9.53 4.52
N TYR A 269 -18.10 10.20 3.83
CA TYR A 269 -17.67 9.87 2.47
C TYR A 269 -16.19 10.23 2.29
N ILE A 270 -15.56 9.62 1.31
CA ILE A 270 -14.25 9.99 0.80
C ILE A 270 -14.36 10.46 -0.64
N VAL A 271 -13.44 11.31 -1.05
CA VAL A 271 -13.30 11.75 -2.45
C VAL A 271 -12.08 11.05 -3.03
N THR A 272 -12.27 10.45 -4.20
CA THR A 272 -11.21 9.82 -5.01
C THR A 272 -11.15 10.53 -6.36
N GLU A 273 -9.94 10.91 -6.80
CA GLU A 273 -9.69 11.59 -8.06
C GLU A 273 -8.79 10.77 -8.97
#